data_00579e77a9287a20fc2273fd31b899b7
#
_entry.id   00579e77a9287a20fc2273fd31b899b7
#
_cell.length_a   1.000
_cell.length_b   1.000
_cell.length_c   1.000
_cell.angle_alpha   90.00
_cell.angle_beta   90.00
_cell.angle_gamma   90.00
#
_symmetry.space_group_name_H-M   'P 1'
#
loop_
_entity.id
_entity.type
_entity.pdbx_description
1 polymer ?
#
loop_
_entity_poly.entity_id
_entity_poly.type
_entity_poly.pdbx_seq_one_letter_code
_entity_poly.pdbx_strand_id
1 'polypeptide(L)'
;MAHCTNCGTQIEAGSRFCPSCGAAAPQSAPNPYQSSQSAYQSASSAYQGAPNAYQPPVMRDSSDSTDAQNNKVMGVLAYLGILVLVPIFAAKESRFARFHANQGLVLLIAELGFGIIYSIVTSILANLLFSTGSFGVWGVLSTLLSLLSLVFLVLAIIGIINALNGKKKELPITGKI
;
A
#
# COMPACT_ATOMS: atom_id res chain seq x y z
N MET A 1 9.44 -12.57 -46.83
CA MET A 1 10.41 -13.61 -46.51
C MET A 1 11.66 -12.91 -46.01
N ALA A 2 12.18 -13.29 -44.84
CA ALA A 2 13.39 -12.69 -44.26
C ALA A 2 14.61 -13.57 -44.53
N HIS A 3 15.79 -12.95 -44.65
CA HIS A 3 17.04 -13.68 -44.78
C HIS A 3 17.88 -13.57 -43.51
N CYS A 4 18.57 -14.62 -43.14
CA CYS A 4 19.46 -14.62 -42.00
C CYS A 4 20.64 -13.66 -42.23
N THR A 5 20.84 -12.74 -41.28
CA THR A 5 21.96 -11.76 -41.35
C THR A 5 23.31 -12.39 -41.16
N ASN A 6 23.40 -13.62 -40.66
CA ASN A 6 24.68 -14.31 -40.39
C ASN A 6 25.08 -15.28 -41.52
N CYS A 7 24.13 -16.00 -42.13
CA CYS A 7 24.43 -17.01 -43.15
C CYS A 7 23.66 -16.85 -44.49
N GLY A 8 22.79 -15.85 -44.62
CA GLY A 8 22.05 -15.58 -45.84
C GLY A 8 20.89 -16.54 -46.12
N THR A 9 20.70 -17.59 -45.34
CA THR A 9 19.61 -18.58 -45.55
C THR A 9 18.24 -17.93 -45.34
N GLN A 10 17.28 -18.31 -46.18
CA GLN A 10 15.91 -17.84 -46.11
C GLN A 10 15.22 -18.39 -44.84
N ILE A 11 14.60 -17.53 -44.08
CA ILE A 11 13.92 -17.86 -42.81
C ILE A 11 12.41 -17.71 -43.03
N GLU A 12 11.63 -18.70 -42.59
CA GLU A 12 10.18 -18.64 -42.60
C GLU A 12 9.65 -17.59 -41.62
N ALA A 13 8.56 -16.92 -41.98
CA ALA A 13 7.92 -15.90 -41.15
C ALA A 13 7.46 -16.52 -39.83
N GLY A 14 8.00 -15.98 -38.70
CA GLY A 14 7.67 -16.45 -37.35
C GLY A 14 8.75 -17.34 -36.69
N SER A 15 9.76 -17.79 -37.44
CA SER A 15 10.89 -18.55 -36.86
C SER A 15 11.76 -17.67 -35.97
N ARG A 16 12.05 -18.10 -34.76
CA ARG A 16 12.91 -17.37 -33.80
C ARG A 16 14.40 -17.56 -34.06
N PHE A 17 14.77 -18.64 -34.73
CA PHE A 17 16.17 -18.99 -35.00
C PHE A 17 16.33 -19.46 -36.46
N CYS A 18 17.48 -19.22 -37.03
CA CYS A 18 17.83 -19.72 -38.35
C CYS A 18 18.03 -21.25 -38.31
N PRO A 19 17.35 -22.06 -39.14
CA PRO A 19 17.49 -23.51 -39.10
C PRO A 19 18.90 -23.98 -39.59
N SER A 20 19.63 -23.13 -40.29
CA SER A 20 20.92 -23.48 -40.87
C SER A 20 22.11 -23.16 -39.97
N CYS A 21 22.08 -22.04 -39.23
CA CYS A 21 23.23 -21.61 -38.39
C CYS A 21 22.88 -21.34 -36.93
N GLY A 22 21.60 -21.50 -36.51
CA GLY A 22 21.17 -21.26 -35.14
C GLY A 22 21.14 -19.79 -34.69
N ALA A 23 21.52 -18.83 -35.55
CA ALA A 23 21.46 -17.41 -35.20
C ALA A 23 20.03 -16.93 -35.04
N ALA A 24 19.80 -15.98 -34.13
CA ALA A 24 18.50 -15.39 -33.93
C ALA A 24 17.98 -14.72 -35.22
N ALA A 25 16.76 -15.03 -35.62
CA ALA A 25 16.15 -14.45 -36.79
C ALA A 25 15.82 -12.97 -36.56
N PRO A 26 15.96 -12.06 -37.54
CA PRO A 26 15.55 -10.68 -37.43
C PRO A 26 14.05 -10.64 -37.23
N GLN A 27 13.62 -10.27 -36.04
CA GLN A 27 12.19 -10.10 -35.74
C GLN A 27 11.71 -8.83 -36.44
N SER A 28 10.72 -8.95 -37.32
CA SER A 28 9.95 -7.82 -37.83
C SER A 28 9.46 -7.00 -36.64
N ALA A 29 9.61 -5.69 -36.70
CA ALA A 29 9.42 -4.71 -35.63
C ALA A 29 8.31 -5.07 -34.65
N PRO A 30 8.58 -5.07 -33.35
CA PRO A 30 7.59 -5.44 -32.35
C PRO A 30 6.47 -4.40 -32.36
N ASN A 31 5.24 -4.89 -32.27
CA ASN A 31 4.05 -4.09 -32.02
C ASN A 31 4.29 -3.27 -30.72
N PRO A 32 4.20 -1.93 -30.75
CA PRO A 32 4.55 -1.07 -29.60
C PRO A 32 3.77 -1.36 -28.32
N TYR A 33 2.68 -2.11 -28.42
CA TYR A 33 1.85 -2.49 -27.26
C TYR A 33 2.26 -3.83 -26.59
N GLN A 34 3.12 -4.64 -27.20
CA GLN A 34 3.55 -5.93 -26.64
C GLN A 34 4.94 -5.92 -25.99
N SER A 35 5.74 -4.89 -26.27
CA SER A 35 7.12 -4.79 -25.74
C SER A 35 7.20 -4.36 -24.27
N SER A 36 6.15 -3.77 -23.70
CA SER A 36 6.18 -3.29 -22.32
C SER A 36 6.07 -4.40 -21.27
N GLN A 37 5.36 -5.50 -21.54
CA GLN A 37 5.19 -6.56 -20.54
C GLN A 37 6.37 -7.55 -20.45
N SER A 38 7.07 -7.82 -21.56
CA SER A 38 8.22 -8.74 -21.55
C SER A 38 9.50 -8.13 -20.98
N ALA A 39 9.67 -6.81 -21.08
CA ALA A 39 10.81 -6.11 -20.51
C ALA A 39 10.78 -6.08 -18.97
N TYR A 40 9.60 -6.04 -18.37
CA TYR A 40 9.45 -6.05 -16.91
C TYR A 40 9.78 -7.41 -16.27
N GLN A 41 9.49 -8.51 -16.93
CA GLN A 41 9.78 -9.86 -16.41
C GLN A 41 11.26 -10.26 -16.53
N SER A 42 11.98 -9.76 -17.54
CA SER A 42 13.40 -10.05 -17.70
C SER A 42 14.30 -9.20 -16.81
N ALA A 43 13.86 -8.00 -16.44
CA ALA A 43 14.62 -7.11 -15.55
C ALA A 43 14.58 -7.57 -14.08
N SER A 44 13.48 -8.19 -13.63
CA SER A 44 13.34 -8.62 -12.24
C SER A 44 14.18 -9.85 -11.87
N SER A 45 14.55 -10.70 -12.84
CA SER A 45 15.36 -11.88 -12.59
C SER A 45 16.88 -11.62 -12.63
N ALA A 46 17.34 -10.51 -13.21
CA ALA A 46 18.77 -10.18 -13.33
C ALA A 46 19.34 -9.45 -12.11
N TYR A 47 18.48 -8.94 -11.20
CA TYR A 47 18.92 -8.07 -10.09
C TYR A 47 19.07 -8.75 -8.73
N GLN A 48 18.89 -10.07 -8.62
CA GLN A 48 18.99 -10.77 -7.32
C GLN A 48 20.40 -11.06 -6.82
N GLY A 49 21.45 -10.57 -7.46
CA GLY A 49 22.82 -10.97 -7.14
C GLY A 49 23.85 -9.87 -6.83
N ALA A 50 23.51 -8.57 -6.78
CA ALA A 50 24.50 -7.52 -6.54
C ALA A 50 24.17 -6.66 -5.31
N PRO A 51 24.95 -6.69 -4.22
CA PRO A 51 24.85 -5.71 -3.15
C PRO A 51 25.35 -4.35 -3.67
N ASN A 52 24.52 -3.32 -3.61
CA ASN A 52 24.74 -1.93 -4.07
C ASN A 52 24.53 -1.60 -5.54
N ALA A 53 23.67 -2.32 -6.27
CA ALA A 53 23.22 -1.85 -7.57
C ALA A 53 22.25 -0.66 -7.39
N TYR A 54 22.53 0.45 -8.07
CA TYR A 54 21.66 1.60 -8.31
C TYR A 54 20.23 1.11 -8.61
N GLN A 55 19.30 1.35 -7.68
CA GLN A 55 17.89 1.14 -7.96
C GLN A 55 17.45 2.28 -8.90
N PRO A 56 17.10 1.98 -10.16
CA PRO A 56 16.55 3.00 -11.03
C PRO A 56 15.30 3.57 -10.32
N PRO A 57 15.01 4.86 -10.46
CA PRO A 57 13.83 5.45 -9.87
C PRO A 57 12.63 4.63 -10.30
N VAL A 58 11.93 4.03 -9.34
CA VAL A 58 10.72 3.26 -9.59
C VAL A 58 9.80 4.18 -10.36
N MET A 59 9.66 3.96 -11.67
CA MET A 59 8.69 4.69 -12.49
C MET A 59 7.34 4.44 -11.83
N ARG A 60 6.81 5.47 -11.15
CA ARG A 60 5.44 5.41 -10.65
C ARG A 60 4.58 5.14 -11.85
N ASP A 61 3.97 3.98 -11.87
CA ASP A 61 3.01 3.62 -12.89
C ASP A 61 1.98 4.76 -12.97
N SER A 62 1.81 5.34 -14.16
CA SER A 62 0.88 6.45 -14.38
C SER A 62 -0.55 6.05 -13.96
N SER A 63 -0.87 4.76 -14.03
CA SER A 63 -2.14 4.21 -13.55
C SER A 63 -2.30 4.36 -12.04
N ASP A 64 -1.23 4.20 -11.26
CA ASP A 64 -1.23 4.29 -9.79
C ASP A 64 -1.42 5.73 -9.31
N SER A 65 -0.86 6.70 -10.04
CA SER A 65 -1.04 8.13 -9.74
C SER A 65 -2.45 8.62 -10.08
N THR A 66 -3.04 8.13 -11.17
CA THR A 66 -4.41 8.43 -11.56
C THR A 66 -5.42 7.79 -10.61
N ASP A 67 -5.19 6.54 -10.20
CA ASP A 67 -6.01 5.86 -9.20
C ASP A 67 -6.01 6.63 -7.88
N ALA A 68 -4.84 7.07 -7.40
CA ALA A 68 -4.73 7.88 -6.20
C ALA A 68 -5.49 9.21 -6.32
N GLN A 69 -5.44 9.89 -7.46
CA GLN A 69 -6.15 11.17 -7.67
C GLN A 69 -7.68 10.98 -7.65
N ASN A 70 -8.18 9.97 -8.33
CA ASN A 70 -9.60 9.69 -8.42
C ASN A 70 -10.21 9.19 -7.09
N ASN A 71 -9.40 8.54 -6.26
CA ASN A 71 -9.86 7.89 -5.03
C ASN A 71 -9.35 8.53 -3.73
N LYS A 72 -8.88 9.79 -3.76
CA LYS A 72 -8.43 10.52 -2.56
C LYS A 72 -9.47 10.55 -1.45
N VAL A 73 -10.72 10.85 -1.82
CA VAL A 73 -11.83 10.89 -0.86
C VAL A 73 -12.02 9.53 -0.17
N MET A 74 -11.94 8.44 -0.94
CA MET A 74 -12.04 7.08 -0.38
C MET A 74 -10.86 6.78 0.58
N GLY A 75 -9.66 7.27 0.26
CA GLY A 75 -8.50 7.18 1.14
C GLY A 75 -8.67 7.96 2.46
N VAL A 76 -9.31 9.13 2.43
CA VAL A 76 -9.62 9.93 3.63
C VAL A 76 -10.70 9.26 4.47
N LEU A 77 -11.79 8.78 3.86
CA LEU A 77 -12.87 8.08 4.54
C LEU A 77 -12.37 6.84 5.31
N ALA A 78 -11.27 6.23 4.85
CA ALA A 78 -10.65 5.10 5.52
C ALA A 78 -10.21 5.37 6.98
N TYR A 79 -9.98 6.63 7.35
CA TYR A 79 -9.52 7.03 8.69
C TYR A 79 -10.59 7.70 9.55
N LEU A 80 -11.83 7.76 9.07
CA LEU A 80 -12.97 8.35 9.80
C LEU A 80 -13.79 7.28 10.54
N GLY A 81 -13.13 6.41 11.29
CA GLY A 81 -13.78 5.37 12.09
C GLY A 81 -14.62 4.42 11.23
N ILE A 82 -15.93 4.32 11.53
CA ILE A 82 -16.85 3.39 10.83
C ILE A 82 -16.96 3.65 9.32
N LEU A 83 -16.63 4.86 8.84
CA LEU A 83 -16.66 5.20 7.42
C LEU A 83 -15.60 4.44 6.59
N VAL A 84 -14.66 3.74 7.23
CA VAL A 84 -13.73 2.81 6.57
C VAL A 84 -14.46 1.73 5.76
N LEU A 85 -15.67 1.40 6.11
CA LEU A 85 -16.49 0.44 5.37
C LEU A 85 -16.85 0.95 3.97
N VAL A 86 -16.96 2.27 3.78
CA VAL A 86 -17.29 2.87 2.47
C VAL A 86 -16.23 2.52 1.42
N PRO A 87 -14.93 2.81 1.59
CA PRO A 87 -13.93 2.42 0.59
C PRO A 87 -13.81 0.91 0.41
N ILE A 88 -14.07 0.11 1.43
CA ILE A 88 -14.04 -1.36 1.33
C ILE A 88 -15.10 -1.87 0.34
N PHE A 89 -16.29 -1.28 0.34
CA PHE A 89 -17.40 -1.73 -0.52
C PHE A 89 -17.49 -0.95 -1.82
N ALA A 90 -17.22 0.36 -1.83
CA ALA A 90 -17.41 1.24 -2.97
C ALA A 90 -16.18 1.33 -3.91
N ALA A 91 -14.96 1.10 -3.39
CA ALA A 91 -13.73 1.28 -4.16
C ALA A 91 -12.89 -0.01 -4.26
N LYS A 92 -13.55 -1.14 -4.53
CA LYS A 92 -12.91 -2.48 -4.59
C LYS A 92 -11.82 -2.59 -5.64
N GLU A 93 -11.94 -1.88 -6.75
CA GLU A 93 -11.00 -1.91 -7.88
C GLU A 93 -9.77 -1.02 -7.63
N SER A 94 -9.87 -0.03 -6.71
CA SER A 94 -8.80 0.91 -6.42
C SER A 94 -7.76 0.29 -5.49
N ARG A 95 -6.53 0.15 -5.96
CA ARG A 95 -5.38 -0.27 -5.14
C ARG A 95 -5.05 0.77 -4.06
N PHE A 96 -5.23 2.05 -4.38
CA PHE A 96 -5.01 3.15 -3.45
C PHE A 96 -6.02 3.13 -2.30
N ALA A 97 -7.31 3.07 -2.60
CA ALA A 97 -8.36 3.04 -1.59
C ALA A 97 -8.24 1.80 -0.69
N ARG A 98 -7.97 0.63 -1.25
CA ARG A 98 -7.76 -0.62 -0.48
C ARG A 98 -6.58 -0.54 0.47
N PHE A 99 -5.46 0.06 0.04
CA PHE A 99 -4.29 0.25 0.89
C PHE A 99 -4.64 1.07 2.15
N HIS A 100 -5.31 2.22 1.97
CA HIS A 100 -5.75 3.07 3.09
C HIS A 100 -6.86 2.42 3.90
N ALA A 101 -7.79 1.71 3.27
CA ALA A 101 -8.86 0.98 3.95
C ALA A 101 -8.34 -0.11 4.89
N ASN A 102 -7.34 -0.87 4.48
CA ASN A 102 -6.70 -1.87 5.34
C ASN A 102 -6.06 -1.23 6.58
N GLN A 103 -5.31 -0.15 6.40
CA GLN A 103 -4.71 0.57 7.52
C GLN A 103 -5.75 1.21 8.44
N GLY A 104 -6.78 1.83 7.87
CA GLY A 104 -7.88 2.40 8.63
C GLY A 104 -8.68 1.35 9.40
N LEU A 105 -8.88 0.16 8.82
CA LEU A 105 -9.56 -0.95 9.49
C LEU A 105 -8.76 -1.45 10.70
N VAL A 106 -7.44 -1.63 10.55
CA VAL A 106 -6.55 -2.00 11.67
C VAL A 106 -6.59 -0.94 12.76
N LEU A 107 -6.57 0.35 12.38
CA LEU A 107 -6.66 1.46 13.32
C LEU A 107 -8.01 1.45 14.07
N LEU A 108 -9.12 1.23 13.37
CA LEU A 108 -10.45 1.12 13.97
C LEU A 108 -10.54 -0.03 14.97
N ILE A 109 -10.03 -1.21 14.61
CA ILE A 109 -10.03 -2.37 15.52
C ILE A 109 -9.18 -2.08 16.75
N ALA A 110 -8.00 -1.46 16.59
CA ALA A 110 -7.14 -1.08 17.69
C ALA A 110 -7.81 -0.03 18.60
N GLU A 111 -8.51 0.96 18.02
CA GLU A 111 -9.26 1.98 18.76
C GLU A 111 -10.42 1.39 19.55
N LEU A 112 -11.20 0.49 18.94
CA LEU A 112 -12.29 -0.24 19.62
C LEU A 112 -11.76 -1.11 20.75
N GLY A 113 -10.69 -1.86 20.52
CA GLY A 113 -10.03 -2.68 21.55
C GLY A 113 -9.52 -1.84 22.71
N PHE A 114 -8.85 -0.74 22.41
CA PHE A 114 -8.40 0.23 23.40
C PHE A 114 -9.59 0.82 24.17
N GLY A 115 -10.66 1.22 23.51
CA GLY A 115 -11.87 1.78 24.13
C GLY A 115 -12.52 0.83 25.13
N ILE A 116 -12.61 -0.47 24.79
CA ILE A 116 -13.13 -1.49 25.71
C ILE A 116 -12.23 -1.62 26.94
N ILE A 117 -10.93 -1.76 26.76
CA ILE A 117 -9.96 -1.86 27.86
C ILE A 117 -10.01 -0.60 28.73
N TYR A 118 -9.98 0.56 28.09
CA TYR A 118 -10.09 1.86 28.76
C TYR A 118 -11.35 1.94 29.64
N SER A 119 -12.51 1.55 29.09
CA SER A 119 -13.79 1.57 29.82
C SER A 119 -13.77 0.64 31.05
N ILE A 120 -13.24 -0.56 30.90
CA ILE A 120 -13.14 -1.52 32.01
C ILE A 120 -12.21 -0.97 33.12
N VAL A 121 -11.00 -0.54 32.73
CA VAL A 121 -10.00 -0.02 33.67
C VAL A 121 -10.53 1.21 34.42
N THR A 122 -11.11 2.17 33.68
CA THR A 122 -11.64 3.39 34.29
C THR A 122 -12.81 3.11 35.22
N SER A 123 -13.69 2.16 34.89
CA SER A 123 -14.79 1.76 35.74
C SER A 123 -14.33 1.13 37.07
N ILE A 124 -13.37 0.22 37.01
CA ILE A 124 -12.79 -0.43 38.19
C ILE A 124 -12.10 0.63 39.09
N LEU A 125 -11.26 1.47 38.48
CA LEU A 125 -10.53 2.52 39.18
C LEU A 125 -11.49 3.54 39.83
N ALA A 126 -12.53 3.95 39.10
CA ALA A 126 -13.53 4.88 39.62
C ALA A 126 -14.19 4.32 40.89
N ASN A 127 -14.68 3.08 40.83
CA ASN A 127 -15.30 2.44 42.00
C ASN A 127 -14.36 2.38 43.21
N LEU A 128 -13.09 2.00 42.97
CA LEU A 128 -12.08 1.89 44.05
C LEU A 128 -11.73 3.25 44.64
N LEU A 129 -11.46 4.26 43.81
CA LEU A 129 -11.02 5.58 44.27
C LEU A 129 -12.14 6.41 44.88
N PHE A 130 -13.39 6.27 44.38
CA PHE A 130 -14.54 6.94 44.97
C PHE A 130 -14.91 6.34 46.32
N SER A 131 -14.79 5.03 46.50
CA SER A 131 -15.03 4.38 47.80
C SER A 131 -14.02 4.83 48.88
N THR A 132 -12.80 5.24 48.49
CA THR A 132 -11.78 5.76 49.40
C THR A 132 -11.75 7.29 49.51
N GLY A 133 -12.63 8.00 48.80
CA GLY A 133 -12.66 9.47 48.79
C GLY A 133 -11.53 10.13 48.01
N SER A 134 -10.82 9.37 47.17
CA SER A 134 -9.61 9.82 46.45
C SER A 134 -9.90 10.46 45.10
N PHE A 135 -10.83 11.41 45.05
CA PHE A 135 -11.33 12.04 43.79
C PHE A 135 -10.20 12.74 43.00
N GLY A 136 -9.22 13.36 43.69
CA GLY A 136 -8.12 14.02 42.98
C GLY A 136 -7.22 13.05 42.23
N VAL A 137 -6.93 11.89 42.79
CA VAL A 137 -6.17 10.83 42.13
C VAL A 137 -6.90 10.29 40.92
N TRP A 138 -8.23 10.12 41.03
CA TRP A 138 -9.06 9.74 39.89
C TRP A 138 -8.95 10.74 38.74
N GLY A 139 -9.06 12.04 39.00
CA GLY A 139 -8.97 13.09 37.99
C GLY A 139 -7.64 13.07 37.22
N VAL A 140 -6.53 12.95 37.93
CA VAL A 140 -5.19 12.87 37.31
C VAL A 140 -5.05 11.61 36.47
N LEU A 141 -5.44 10.47 37.00
CA LEU A 141 -5.28 9.18 36.32
C LEU A 141 -6.16 9.06 35.07
N SER A 142 -7.41 9.50 35.14
CA SER A 142 -8.32 9.53 34.00
C SER A 142 -7.83 10.46 32.88
N THR A 143 -7.24 11.61 33.24
CA THR A 143 -6.64 12.53 32.28
C THR A 143 -5.43 11.90 31.58
N LEU A 144 -4.54 11.25 32.30
CA LEU A 144 -3.37 10.56 31.73
C LEU A 144 -3.79 9.45 30.77
N LEU A 145 -4.80 8.66 31.14
CA LEU A 145 -5.34 7.62 30.29
C LEU A 145 -6.03 8.19 29.03
N SER A 146 -6.72 9.32 29.15
CA SER A 146 -7.35 9.97 27.98
C SER A 146 -6.32 10.57 27.01
N LEU A 147 -5.17 11.03 27.49
CA LEU A 147 -4.09 11.50 26.64
C LEU A 147 -3.54 10.38 25.73
N LEU A 148 -3.60 9.13 26.17
CA LEU A 148 -3.19 8.00 25.35
C LEU A 148 -4.08 7.81 24.13
N SER A 149 -5.38 8.17 24.22
CA SER A 149 -6.30 8.12 23.08
C SER A 149 -5.94 9.11 21.97
N LEU A 150 -5.25 10.20 22.28
CA LEU A 150 -4.79 11.17 21.28
C LEU A 150 -3.79 10.56 20.29
N VAL A 151 -3.12 9.48 20.65
CA VAL A 151 -2.21 8.76 19.73
C VAL A 151 -2.99 8.25 18.50
N PHE A 152 -4.18 7.69 18.71
CA PHE A 152 -5.03 7.24 17.61
C PHE A 152 -5.47 8.39 16.70
N LEU A 153 -5.83 9.54 17.30
CA LEU A 153 -6.16 10.74 16.54
C LEU A 153 -4.98 11.21 15.68
N VAL A 154 -3.78 11.25 16.24
CA VAL A 154 -2.56 11.64 15.49
C VAL A 154 -2.29 10.67 14.35
N LEU A 155 -2.43 9.36 14.58
CA LEU A 155 -2.26 8.35 13.53
C LEU A 155 -3.31 8.51 12.41
N ALA A 156 -4.57 8.78 12.76
CA ALA A 156 -5.63 9.04 11.80
C ALA A 156 -5.31 10.29 10.96
N ILE A 157 -4.87 11.39 11.58
CA ILE A 157 -4.47 12.62 10.87
C ILE A 157 -3.30 12.35 9.90
N ILE A 158 -2.28 11.61 10.33
CA ILE A 158 -1.15 11.24 9.45
C ILE A 158 -1.65 10.42 8.26
N GLY A 159 -2.54 9.47 8.50
CA GLY A 159 -3.18 8.67 7.44
C GLY A 159 -3.96 9.52 6.44
N ILE A 160 -4.77 10.46 6.94
CA ILE A 160 -5.52 11.43 6.12
C ILE A 160 -4.57 12.29 5.26
N ILE A 161 -3.50 12.83 5.86
CA ILE A 161 -2.51 13.63 5.14
C ILE A 161 -1.84 12.81 4.03
N ASN A 162 -1.48 11.56 4.30
CA ASN A 162 -0.91 10.66 3.29
C ASN A 162 -1.90 10.39 2.15
N ALA A 163 -3.18 10.17 2.48
CA ALA A 163 -4.24 9.95 1.50
C ALA A 163 -4.47 11.19 0.61
N LEU A 164 -4.55 12.39 1.20
CA LEU A 164 -4.68 13.66 0.46
C LEU A 164 -3.50 13.91 -0.49
N ASN A 165 -2.30 13.53 -0.07
CA ASN A 165 -1.09 13.64 -0.89
C ASN A 165 -0.97 12.52 -1.94
N GLY A 166 -1.92 11.59 -2.03
CA GLY A 166 -1.88 10.46 -2.96
C GLY A 166 -0.73 9.49 -2.70
N LYS A 167 -0.23 9.43 -1.46
CA LYS A 167 0.91 8.59 -1.07
C LYS A 167 0.44 7.32 -0.38
N LYS A 168 0.89 6.17 -0.87
CA LYS A 168 0.74 4.87 -0.19
C LYS A 168 1.88 4.70 0.82
N LYS A 169 1.82 5.45 1.94
CA LYS A 169 2.81 5.36 3.01
C LYS A 169 2.20 4.64 4.20
N GLU A 170 2.92 3.65 4.70
CA GLU A 170 2.53 2.90 5.88
C GLU A 170 2.58 3.78 7.14
N LEU A 171 1.61 3.59 8.02
CA LEU A 171 1.60 4.22 9.33
C LEU A 171 2.68 3.58 10.24
N PRO A 172 3.32 4.36 11.13
CA PRO A 172 4.50 3.91 11.88
C PRO A 172 4.25 2.73 12.83
N ILE A 173 3.00 2.45 13.19
CA ILE A 173 2.64 1.39 14.15
C ILE A 173 1.86 0.27 13.46
N THR A 174 0.96 0.59 12.54
CA THR A 174 0.01 -0.36 11.94
C THR A 174 0.44 -0.88 10.57
N GLY A 175 1.44 -0.28 9.94
CA GLY A 175 1.85 -0.60 8.58
C GLY A 175 2.63 -1.91 8.40
N LYS A 176 3.00 -2.59 9.51
CA LYS A 176 3.76 -3.86 9.47
C LYS A 176 2.91 -5.09 9.78
N ILE A 177 1.60 -4.91 9.94
CA ILE A 177 0.61 -5.95 10.15
C ILE A 177 -0.14 -6.17 8.85
#